data_dac9a9061aa19c1a0f229c21a3f19652
#
_entry.id   dac9a9061aa19c1a0f229c21a3f19652
#
_cell.length_a   1.000
_cell.length_b   1.000
_cell.length_c   1.000
_cell.angle_alpha   90.00
_cell.angle_beta   90.00
_cell.angle_gamma   90.00
#
_symmetry.space_group_name_H-M   'P 1'
#
loop_
_entity.id
_entity.type
_entity.pdbx_description
1 polymer ?
#
loop_
_entity_poly.entity_id
_entity_poly.type
_entity_poly.pdbx_seq_one_letter_code
_entity_poly.pdbx_strand_id
1 'polypeptide(L)'
;MKINTITASSNALLKKIRSLQERQARQKTGLFLIEGERLVLEALNRDIELEAIVVVDNYLDKESELLERLDTVTAVSPALFKELVTTSSPCKVVAIGRWQLSDLNATLKDGATTVLWGENIQDPGNLGTMIRSALAFGVDALVLTSSVDPFNPKVVRSAMGGLFDLPICLCPLNRAAELLKQYEFEIVAFSPEAKESVDQFSFAKKTALLVGNE
;
A
#
# COMPACT_ATOMS: atom_id res chain seq x y z
N MET A 1 -20.58 -13.45 15.29
CA MET A 1 -19.27 -12.81 15.52
C MET A 1 -18.76 -13.07 16.92
N LYS A 2 -17.50 -13.50 17.09
CA LYS A 2 -16.84 -13.66 18.40
C LYS A 2 -16.06 -12.38 18.74
N ILE A 3 -16.27 -11.86 19.95
CA ILE A 3 -15.59 -10.66 20.44
C ILE A 3 -14.55 -11.07 21.49
N ASN A 4 -13.29 -10.71 21.26
CA ASN A 4 -12.21 -10.83 22.22
C ASN A 4 -11.93 -9.44 22.82
N THR A 5 -11.80 -9.33 24.15
CA THR A 5 -11.48 -8.05 24.79
C THR A 5 -10.05 -8.07 25.33
N ILE A 6 -9.28 -7.04 25.00
CA ILE A 6 -7.92 -6.85 25.53
C ILE A 6 -7.88 -5.60 26.39
N THR A 7 -7.44 -5.75 27.64
CA THR A 7 -7.32 -4.66 28.61
C THR A 7 -5.87 -4.32 28.96
N ALA A 8 -4.93 -5.21 28.68
CA ALA A 8 -3.52 -5.03 29.01
C ALA A 8 -2.72 -4.51 27.81
N SER A 9 -2.02 -3.39 27.95
CA SER A 9 -1.15 -2.82 26.89
C SER A 9 0.02 -3.74 26.53
N SER A 10 0.41 -4.65 27.45
CA SER A 10 1.48 -5.64 27.24
C SER A 10 1.05 -6.85 26.38
N ASN A 11 -0.22 -6.92 25.93
CA ASN A 11 -0.70 -8.00 25.10
C ASN A 11 0.12 -8.14 23.80
N ALA A 12 0.38 -9.39 23.38
CA ALA A 12 1.23 -9.70 22.22
C ALA A 12 0.69 -9.10 20.91
N LEU A 13 -0.64 -9.11 20.70
CA LEU A 13 -1.26 -8.52 19.51
C LEU A 13 -1.04 -6.99 19.47
N LEU A 14 -1.25 -6.30 20.59
CA LEU A 14 -1.05 -4.84 20.64
C LEU A 14 0.42 -4.46 20.45
N LYS A 15 1.35 -5.25 21.02
CA LYS A 15 2.78 -5.07 20.76
C LYS A 15 3.12 -5.26 19.29
N LYS A 16 2.54 -6.27 18.65
CA LYS A 16 2.72 -6.53 17.21
C LYS A 16 2.23 -5.34 16.37
N ILE A 17 1.02 -4.84 16.60
CA ILE A 17 0.47 -3.68 15.89
C ILE A 17 1.41 -2.47 16.04
N ARG A 18 1.83 -2.13 17.28
CA ARG A 18 2.77 -1.03 17.51
C ARG A 18 4.09 -1.22 16.77
N SER A 19 4.63 -2.44 16.76
CA SER A 19 5.88 -2.70 16.02
C SER A 19 5.75 -2.52 14.51
N LEU A 20 4.57 -2.78 13.92
CA LEU A 20 4.31 -2.60 12.49
C LEU A 20 4.25 -1.12 12.04
N GLN A 21 4.27 -0.17 12.96
CA GLN A 21 4.50 1.24 12.63
C GLN A 21 5.92 1.46 12.09
N GLU A 22 6.86 0.59 12.47
CA GLU A 22 8.27 0.64 12.04
C GLU A 22 8.51 -0.19 10.77
N ARG A 23 9.30 0.38 9.82
CA ARG A 23 9.65 -0.28 8.54
C ARG A 23 10.30 -1.64 8.74
N GLN A 24 11.24 -1.74 9.68
CA GLN A 24 12.00 -2.97 9.92
C GLN A 24 11.09 -4.14 10.33
N ALA A 25 10.10 -3.89 11.18
CA ALA A 25 9.15 -4.92 11.60
C ALA A 25 8.27 -5.38 10.42
N ARG A 26 7.79 -4.45 9.57
CA ARG A 26 7.03 -4.80 8.37
C ARG A 26 7.85 -5.67 7.43
N GLN A 27 9.08 -5.28 7.13
CA GLN A 27 9.97 -6.05 6.25
C GLN A 27 10.28 -7.45 6.79
N LYS A 28 10.48 -7.58 8.10
CA LYS A 28 10.76 -8.87 8.75
C LYS A 28 9.56 -9.81 8.75
N THR A 29 8.35 -9.28 8.88
CA THR A 29 7.14 -10.08 9.08
C THR A 29 6.31 -10.28 7.82
N GLY A 30 6.49 -9.44 6.81
CA GLY A 30 5.60 -9.40 5.64
C GLY A 30 4.20 -8.89 5.97
N LEU A 31 4.05 -8.10 7.06
CA LEU A 31 2.77 -7.59 7.54
C LEU A 31 2.76 -6.07 7.53
N PHE A 32 1.56 -5.49 7.42
CA PHE A 32 1.37 -4.05 7.44
C PHE A 32 0.06 -3.66 8.13
N LEU A 33 -0.09 -2.36 8.42
CA LEU A 33 -1.28 -1.82 9.06
C LEU A 33 -2.26 -1.26 8.04
N ILE A 34 -3.54 -1.56 8.22
CA ILE A 34 -4.66 -1.02 7.48
C ILE A 34 -5.52 -0.25 8.47
N GLU A 35 -5.45 1.09 8.42
CA GLU A 35 -6.14 1.98 9.36
C GLU A 35 -7.42 2.53 8.75
N GLY A 36 -8.56 2.31 9.40
CA GLY A 36 -9.88 2.82 9.05
C GLY A 36 -10.81 1.77 8.44
N GLU A 37 -12.09 1.87 8.83
CA GLU A 37 -13.16 0.94 8.43
C GLU A 37 -13.23 0.74 6.92
N ARG A 38 -13.23 1.83 6.15
CA ARG A 38 -13.32 1.77 4.69
C ARG A 38 -12.18 0.98 4.06
N LEU A 39 -10.93 1.21 4.50
CA LEU A 39 -9.78 0.49 3.94
C LEU A 39 -9.78 -0.99 4.33
N VAL A 40 -10.28 -1.33 5.52
CA VAL A 40 -10.43 -2.72 5.94
C VAL A 40 -11.49 -3.42 5.10
N LEU A 41 -12.63 -2.77 4.81
CA LEU A 41 -13.65 -3.28 3.89
C LEU A 41 -13.08 -3.47 2.47
N GLU A 42 -12.33 -2.51 1.97
CA GLU A 42 -11.65 -2.62 0.66
C GLU A 42 -10.66 -3.80 0.63
N ALA A 43 -9.93 -4.04 1.70
CA ALA A 43 -9.03 -5.19 1.81
C ALA A 43 -9.80 -6.52 1.81
N LEU A 44 -10.93 -6.61 2.53
CA LEU A 44 -11.80 -7.79 2.52
C LEU A 44 -12.42 -8.04 1.14
N ASN A 45 -12.82 -6.98 0.42
CA ASN A 45 -13.38 -7.09 -0.93
C ASN A 45 -12.38 -7.63 -1.96
N ARG A 46 -11.09 -7.59 -1.66
CA ARG A 46 -9.99 -8.04 -2.52
C ARG A 46 -9.25 -9.25 -1.97
N ASP A 47 -9.89 -9.95 -1.04
CA ASP A 47 -9.35 -11.18 -0.43
C ASP A 47 -7.94 -11.01 0.16
N ILE A 48 -7.61 -9.79 0.63
CA ILE A 48 -6.35 -9.57 1.35
C ILE A 48 -6.39 -10.37 2.66
N GLU A 49 -5.37 -11.21 2.86
CA GLU A 49 -5.22 -11.99 4.09
C GLU A 49 -5.09 -11.05 5.30
N LEU A 50 -6.11 -11.04 6.16
CA LEU A 50 -6.11 -10.28 7.41
C LEU A 50 -5.82 -11.19 8.59
N GLU A 51 -4.74 -10.91 9.31
CA GLU A 51 -4.34 -11.70 10.48
C GLU A 51 -5.15 -11.34 11.73
N ALA A 52 -5.50 -10.07 11.90
CA ALA A 52 -6.29 -9.59 13.01
C ALA A 52 -6.99 -8.26 12.68
N ILE A 53 -8.15 -8.05 13.30
CA ILE A 53 -8.87 -6.77 13.26
C ILE A 53 -9.12 -6.32 14.70
N VAL A 54 -8.72 -5.08 14.99
CA VAL A 54 -8.88 -4.47 16.31
C VAL A 54 -9.74 -3.22 16.18
N VAL A 55 -10.71 -3.09 17.06
CA VAL A 55 -11.64 -1.95 17.09
C VAL A 55 -11.67 -1.29 18.47
N VAL A 56 -12.07 -0.03 18.53
CA VAL A 56 -12.44 0.61 19.79
C VAL A 56 -13.73 -0.03 20.31
N ASP A 57 -13.82 -0.29 21.61
CA ASP A 57 -14.97 -0.95 22.24
C ASP A 57 -16.32 -0.32 21.86
N ASN A 58 -16.42 1.01 21.87
CA ASN A 58 -17.64 1.74 21.47
C ASN A 58 -17.94 1.71 19.94
N TYR A 59 -17.10 1.06 19.14
CA TYR A 59 -17.41 0.80 17.74
C TYR A 59 -18.38 -0.37 17.57
N LEU A 60 -18.42 -1.29 18.55
CA LEU A 60 -19.28 -2.47 18.53
C LEU A 60 -20.78 -2.13 18.65
N ASP A 61 -21.10 -0.95 19.18
CA ASP A 61 -22.50 -0.45 19.31
C ASP A 61 -23.04 0.13 18.01
N LYS A 62 -22.20 0.19 16.96
CA LYS A 62 -22.55 0.77 15.66
C LYS A 62 -23.05 -0.30 14.71
N GLU A 63 -24.11 -0.04 13.98
CA GLU A 63 -24.44 -0.80 12.77
C GLU A 63 -23.32 -0.55 11.73
N SER A 64 -22.64 -1.61 11.33
CA SER A 64 -21.49 -1.52 10.43
C SER A 64 -21.40 -2.75 9.55
N GLU A 65 -21.34 -2.52 8.22
CA GLU A 65 -21.09 -3.57 7.23
C GLU A 65 -19.85 -4.39 7.58
N LEU A 66 -18.82 -3.76 8.12
CA LEU A 66 -17.60 -4.46 8.51
C LEU A 66 -17.89 -5.50 9.60
N LEU A 67 -18.63 -5.12 10.65
CA LEU A 67 -18.94 -6.06 11.75
C LEU A 67 -19.78 -7.25 11.31
N GLU A 68 -20.68 -7.05 10.34
CA GLU A 68 -21.52 -8.13 9.78
C GLU A 68 -20.69 -9.17 9.04
N ARG A 69 -19.56 -8.77 8.48
CA ARG A 69 -18.66 -9.64 7.67
C ARG A 69 -17.61 -10.37 8.50
N LEU A 70 -17.44 -10.05 9.78
CA LEU A 70 -16.40 -10.61 10.62
C LEU A 70 -16.89 -11.78 11.47
N ASP A 71 -16.13 -12.88 11.45
CA ASP A 71 -16.31 -13.99 12.40
C ASP A 71 -15.75 -13.67 13.78
N THR A 72 -14.65 -12.92 13.81
CA THR A 72 -13.93 -12.55 15.06
C THR A 72 -13.40 -11.13 14.98
N VAL A 73 -13.53 -10.40 16.07
CA VAL A 73 -12.98 -9.05 16.26
C VAL A 73 -12.36 -8.90 17.65
N THR A 74 -11.33 -8.07 17.76
CA THR A 74 -10.73 -7.73 19.04
C THR A 74 -11.10 -6.31 19.45
N ALA A 75 -11.68 -6.15 20.63
CA ALA A 75 -12.05 -4.85 21.19
C ALA A 75 -11.02 -4.37 22.22
N VAL A 76 -10.74 -3.07 22.18
CA VAL A 76 -9.87 -2.39 23.14
C VAL A 76 -10.45 -1.05 23.57
N SER A 77 -10.04 -0.55 24.73
CA SER A 77 -10.43 0.79 25.18
C SER A 77 -9.89 1.88 24.24
N PRO A 78 -10.52 3.08 24.18
CA PRO A 78 -10.05 4.21 23.38
C PRO A 78 -8.61 4.61 23.70
N ALA A 79 -8.19 4.52 24.95
CA ALA A 79 -6.84 4.83 25.39
C ALA A 79 -5.80 3.88 24.76
N LEU A 80 -6.06 2.57 24.78
CA LEU A 80 -5.18 1.57 24.14
C LEU A 80 -5.21 1.71 22.63
N PHE A 81 -6.35 1.96 22.01
CA PHE A 81 -6.48 2.07 20.56
C PHE A 81 -5.67 3.23 20.00
N LYS A 82 -5.60 4.36 20.70
CA LYS A 82 -4.82 5.54 20.29
C LYS A 82 -3.33 5.22 20.06
N GLU A 83 -2.80 4.24 20.77
CA GLU A 83 -1.39 3.80 20.61
C GLU A 83 -1.17 2.90 19.38
N LEU A 84 -2.25 2.39 18.78
CA LEU A 84 -2.20 1.41 17.69
C LEU A 84 -2.23 2.05 16.30
N VAL A 85 -2.66 3.30 16.20
CA VAL A 85 -2.84 4.02 14.93
C VAL A 85 -1.86 5.16 14.80
N THR A 86 -1.49 5.47 13.56
CA THR A 86 -0.57 6.58 13.24
C THR A 86 -1.30 7.81 12.72
N THR A 87 -2.60 7.68 12.42
CA THR A 87 -3.41 8.79 11.90
C THR A 87 -3.88 9.72 13.01
N SER A 88 -3.89 11.02 12.73
CA SER A 88 -4.53 12.04 13.57
C SER A 88 -6.05 12.18 13.29
N SER A 89 -6.52 11.64 12.17
CA SER A 89 -7.95 11.63 11.84
C SER A 89 -8.71 10.62 12.69
N PRO A 90 -10.00 10.84 12.97
CA PRO A 90 -10.81 9.88 13.72
C PRO A 90 -10.76 8.49 13.07
N CYS A 91 -10.23 7.53 13.82
CA CYS A 91 -10.09 6.14 13.40
C CYS A 91 -10.56 5.24 14.55
N LYS A 92 -11.35 4.22 14.22
CA LYS A 92 -11.88 3.27 15.21
C LYS A 92 -11.60 1.82 14.90
N VAL A 93 -10.96 1.56 13.77
CA VAL A 93 -10.64 0.22 13.25
C VAL A 93 -9.22 0.20 12.73
N VAL A 94 -8.45 -0.82 13.11
CA VAL A 94 -7.15 -1.14 12.53
C VAL A 94 -7.04 -2.63 12.28
N ALA A 95 -6.51 -3.01 11.12
CA ALA A 95 -6.25 -4.40 10.80
C ALA A 95 -4.77 -4.64 10.51
N ILE A 96 -4.33 -5.88 10.70
CA ILE A 96 -3.04 -6.38 10.22
C ILE A 96 -3.29 -7.14 8.93
N GLY A 97 -2.77 -6.64 7.81
CA GLY A 97 -2.79 -7.31 6.51
C GLY A 97 -1.45 -7.94 6.17
N ARG A 98 -1.48 -9.00 5.36
CA ARG A 98 -0.28 -9.58 4.75
C ARG A 98 -0.05 -8.94 3.39
N TRP A 99 1.17 -8.45 3.16
CA TRP A 99 1.53 -7.81 1.89
C TRP A 99 2.09 -8.83 0.91
N GLN A 100 1.87 -8.52 -0.37
CA GLN A 100 2.47 -9.26 -1.47
C GLN A 100 3.14 -8.25 -2.40
N LEU A 101 4.39 -8.51 -2.75
CA LEU A 101 5.09 -7.78 -3.81
C LEU A 101 5.10 -8.63 -5.07
N SER A 102 4.95 -7.96 -6.19
CA SER A 102 5.05 -8.61 -7.49
C SER A 102 6.51 -8.70 -7.95
N ASP A 103 6.84 -9.76 -8.65
CA ASP A 103 8.12 -9.87 -9.35
C ASP A 103 8.04 -9.13 -10.69
N LEU A 104 8.94 -8.18 -10.91
CA LEU A 104 8.92 -7.37 -12.12
C LEU A 104 9.08 -8.22 -13.39
N ASN A 105 9.97 -9.20 -13.37
CA ASN A 105 10.19 -10.06 -14.56
C ASN A 105 8.93 -10.87 -14.90
N ALA A 106 8.24 -11.42 -13.87
CA ALA A 106 6.99 -12.13 -14.07
C ALA A 106 5.90 -11.19 -14.63
N THR A 107 5.73 -10.00 -14.04
CA THR A 107 4.74 -8.99 -14.47
C THR A 107 4.95 -8.57 -15.93
N LEU A 108 6.20 -8.33 -16.35
CA LEU A 108 6.51 -7.97 -17.73
C LEU A 108 6.28 -9.14 -18.70
N LYS A 109 6.58 -10.37 -18.28
CA LYS A 109 6.33 -11.59 -19.05
C LYS A 109 4.85 -11.86 -19.24
N ASP A 110 4.01 -11.54 -18.25
CA ASP A 110 2.56 -11.75 -18.28
C ASP A 110 1.83 -10.71 -19.14
N GLY A 111 2.58 -9.81 -19.82
CA GLY A 111 2.02 -8.94 -20.85
C GLY A 111 1.78 -7.49 -20.44
N ALA A 112 2.35 -7.01 -19.34
CA ALA A 112 2.33 -5.59 -19.00
C ALA A 112 2.83 -4.73 -20.18
N THR A 113 2.16 -3.61 -20.40
CA THR A 113 2.46 -2.65 -21.49
C THR A 113 2.76 -1.25 -20.97
N THR A 114 2.19 -0.89 -19.82
CA THR A 114 2.37 0.42 -19.20
C THR A 114 2.87 0.26 -17.77
N VAL A 115 4.07 0.76 -17.52
CA VAL A 115 4.71 0.71 -16.19
C VAL A 115 4.95 2.13 -15.69
N LEU A 116 4.55 2.41 -14.45
CA LEU A 116 4.99 3.61 -13.76
C LEU A 116 6.23 3.27 -12.93
N TRP A 117 7.31 4.01 -13.12
CA TRP A 117 8.55 3.79 -12.39
C TRP A 117 8.86 4.98 -11.50
N GLY A 118 8.72 4.80 -10.18
CA GLY A 118 9.07 5.78 -9.16
C GLY A 118 10.50 5.58 -8.68
N GLU A 119 11.38 6.54 -8.98
CA GLU A 119 12.75 6.54 -8.52
C GLU A 119 12.94 7.56 -7.41
N ASN A 120 13.49 7.13 -6.26
CA ASN A 120 13.79 7.98 -5.11
C ASN A 120 12.58 8.79 -4.58
N ILE A 121 11.37 8.25 -4.65
CA ILE A 121 10.17 8.89 -4.10
C ILE A 121 10.21 8.84 -2.58
N GLN A 122 10.40 9.97 -1.92
CA GLN A 122 10.62 10.03 -0.46
C GLN A 122 9.37 10.41 0.35
N ASP A 123 8.44 11.19 -0.23
CA ASP A 123 7.19 11.53 0.48
C ASP A 123 6.14 10.42 0.37
N PRO A 124 5.65 9.91 1.53
CA PRO A 124 4.62 8.86 1.54
C PRO A 124 3.28 9.30 0.92
N GLY A 125 2.94 10.58 0.99
CA GLY A 125 1.73 11.13 0.39
C GLY A 125 1.81 11.11 -1.13
N ASN A 126 2.96 11.50 -1.70
CA ASN A 126 3.22 11.45 -3.14
C ASN A 126 3.16 10.02 -3.65
N LEU A 127 3.82 9.07 -2.96
CA LEU A 127 3.75 7.66 -3.34
C LEU A 127 2.32 7.12 -3.32
N GLY A 128 1.54 7.42 -2.26
CA GLY A 128 0.14 6.98 -2.20
C GLY A 128 -0.71 7.59 -3.32
N THR A 129 -0.47 8.84 -3.68
CA THR A 129 -1.14 9.49 -4.82
C THR A 129 -0.75 8.84 -6.15
N MET A 130 0.53 8.53 -6.33
CA MET A 130 1.01 7.80 -7.52
C MET A 130 0.32 6.44 -7.67
N ILE A 131 0.24 5.65 -6.59
CA ILE A 131 -0.45 4.35 -6.58
C ILE A 131 -1.91 4.50 -7.01
N ARG A 132 -2.63 5.45 -6.41
CA ARG A 132 -4.03 5.71 -6.74
C ARG A 132 -4.22 6.16 -8.18
N SER A 133 -3.38 7.07 -8.67
CA SER A 133 -3.44 7.56 -10.05
C SER A 133 -3.08 6.47 -11.05
N ALA A 134 -2.02 5.70 -10.79
CA ALA A 134 -1.60 4.59 -11.63
C ALA A 134 -2.73 3.58 -11.84
N LEU A 135 -3.39 3.16 -10.75
CA LEU A 135 -4.53 2.26 -10.84
C LEU A 135 -5.70 2.88 -11.63
N ALA A 136 -6.03 4.15 -11.37
CA ALA A 136 -7.15 4.84 -12.02
C ALA A 136 -6.95 5.00 -13.53
N PHE A 137 -5.71 5.13 -13.99
CA PHE A 137 -5.35 5.25 -15.41
C PHE A 137 -4.96 3.92 -16.08
N GLY A 138 -5.14 2.80 -15.39
CA GLY A 138 -4.90 1.47 -15.97
C GLY A 138 -3.43 1.15 -16.20
N VAL A 139 -2.53 1.67 -15.35
CA VAL A 139 -1.12 1.26 -15.33
C VAL A 139 -1.03 -0.18 -14.84
N ASP A 140 -0.27 -1.02 -15.55
CA ASP A 140 -0.18 -2.46 -15.27
C ASP A 140 0.69 -2.77 -14.05
N ALA A 141 1.69 -1.94 -13.75
CA ALA A 141 2.55 -2.12 -12.58
C ALA A 141 3.23 -0.82 -12.14
N LEU A 142 3.52 -0.73 -10.84
CA LEU A 142 4.39 0.30 -10.25
C LEU A 142 5.73 -0.33 -9.86
N VAL A 143 6.81 0.14 -10.46
CA VAL A 143 8.18 -0.19 -10.07
C VAL A 143 8.71 0.89 -9.14
N LEU A 144 9.28 0.49 -8.00
CA LEU A 144 9.87 1.40 -7.04
C LEU A 144 11.34 1.10 -6.84
N THR A 145 12.18 2.12 -7.04
CA THR A 145 13.62 2.07 -6.79
C THR A 145 14.00 3.13 -5.77
N SER A 146 14.76 2.75 -4.73
CA SER A 146 15.24 3.66 -3.66
C SER A 146 14.16 4.53 -3.00
N SER A 147 12.91 4.10 -3.05
CA SER A 147 11.74 4.88 -2.60
C SER A 147 11.32 4.53 -1.17
N VAL A 148 10.42 5.35 -0.62
CA VAL A 148 9.76 5.07 0.65
C VAL A 148 9.00 3.74 0.59
N ASP A 149 8.88 3.08 1.74
CA ASP A 149 8.18 1.80 1.87
C ASP A 149 6.70 1.93 1.44
N PRO A 150 6.23 1.19 0.43
CA PRO A 150 4.83 1.25 -0.02
C PRO A 150 3.83 0.82 1.05
N PHE A 151 4.27 0.04 2.05
CA PHE A 151 3.44 -0.40 3.17
C PHE A 151 3.57 0.49 4.42
N ASN A 152 4.21 1.65 4.29
CA ASN A 152 4.14 2.68 5.32
C ASN A 152 2.67 3.08 5.57
N PRO A 153 2.18 3.17 6.83
CA PRO A 153 0.77 3.47 7.11
C PRO A 153 0.24 4.74 6.43
N LYS A 154 1.09 5.76 6.23
CA LYS A 154 0.71 6.98 5.49
C LYS A 154 0.52 6.71 4.00
N VAL A 155 1.35 5.85 3.38
CA VAL A 155 1.18 5.42 1.98
C VAL A 155 -0.11 4.63 1.82
N VAL A 156 -0.33 3.63 2.69
CA VAL A 156 -1.53 2.78 2.67
C VAL A 156 -2.81 3.61 2.70
N ARG A 157 -2.87 4.61 3.61
CA ARG A 157 -4.01 5.52 3.68
C ARG A 157 -4.15 6.39 2.42
N SER A 158 -3.05 6.97 1.94
CA SER A 158 -3.07 7.89 0.79
C SER A 158 -3.41 7.18 -0.52
N ALA A 159 -3.08 5.90 -0.64
CA ALA A 159 -3.40 5.06 -1.79
C ALA A 159 -4.90 4.69 -1.88
N MET A 160 -5.67 4.87 -0.79
CA MET A 160 -7.13 4.67 -0.75
C MET A 160 -7.60 3.33 -1.35
N GLY A 161 -6.91 2.25 -1.03
CA GLY A 161 -7.20 0.89 -1.54
C GLY A 161 -6.47 0.52 -2.83
N GLY A 162 -5.93 1.47 -3.58
CA GLY A 162 -5.18 1.18 -4.82
C GLY A 162 -3.97 0.28 -4.62
N LEU A 163 -3.43 0.24 -3.40
CA LEU A 163 -2.34 -0.67 -3.02
C LEU A 163 -2.73 -2.15 -3.12
N PHE A 164 -4.01 -2.48 -3.04
CA PHE A 164 -4.50 -3.86 -3.04
C PHE A 164 -4.69 -4.44 -4.44
N ASP A 165 -4.78 -3.58 -5.46
CA ASP A 165 -5.05 -3.98 -6.85
C ASP A 165 -3.83 -3.79 -7.76
N LEU A 166 -3.01 -2.75 -7.51
CA LEU A 166 -1.88 -2.42 -8.38
C LEU A 166 -0.68 -3.32 -8.05
N PRO A 167 -0.14 -4.09 -9.01
CA PRO A 167 1.12 -4.80 -8.84
C PRO A 167 2.27 -3.85 -8.48
N ILE A 168 2.91 -4.05 -7.32
CA ILE A 168 4.04 -3.23 -6.86
C ILE A 168 5.30 -4.08 -6.84
N CYS A 169 6.30 -3.63 -7.57
CA CYS A 169 7.60 -4.27 -7.71
C CYS A 169 8.69 -3.42 -7.04
N LEU A 170 9.36 -3.95 -6.03
CA LEU A 170 10.58 -3.33 -5.49
C LEU A 170 11.78 -3.89 -6.24
N CYS A 171 12.54 -3.05 -6.92
CA CYS A 171 13.64 -3.48 -7.77
C CYS A 171 14.82 -2.50 -7.66
N PRO A 172 16.09 -2.97 -7.66
CA PRO A 172 17.24 -2.09 -7.82
C PRO A 172 17.20 -1.37 -9.18
N LEU A 173 17.65 -0.12 -9.22
CA LEU A 173 17.60 0.76 -10.40
C LEU A 173 18.14 0.06 -11.66
N ASN A 174 19.36 -0.47 -11.60
CA ASN A 174 20.00 -1.12 -12.75
C ASN A 174 19.20 -2.34 -13.23
N ARG A 175 18.68 -3.13 -12.28
CA ARG A 175 17.89 -4.32 -12.61
C ARG A 175 16.55 -3.97 -13.24
N ALA A 176 15.89 -2.92 -12.78
CA ALA A 176 14.66 -2.42 -13.39
C ALA A 176 14.91 -1.98 -14.85
N ALA A 177 15.97 -1.19 -15.08
CA ALA A 177 16.35 -0.74 -16.42
C ALA A 177 16.69 -1.90 -17.37
N GLU A 178 17.44 -2.91 -16.88
CA GLU A 178 17.78 -4.10 -17.67
C GLU A 178 16.54 -4.88 -18.10
N LEU A 179 15.63 -5.15 -17.14
CA LEU A 179 14.40 -5.89 -17.42
C LEU A 179 13.49 -5.14 -18.39
N LEU A 180 13.26 -3.84 -18.16
CA LEU A 180 12.43 -3.04 -19.05
C LEU A 180 12.98 -3.04 -20.50
N LYS A 181 14.31 -2.89 -20.67
CA LYS A 181 14.95 -2.98 -21.98
C LYS A 181 14.83 -4.38 -22.59
N GLN A 182 15.03 -5.44 -21.80
CA GLN A 182 14.87 -6.83 -22.26
C GLN A 182 13.48 -7.12 -22.82
N TYR A 183 12.45 -6.51 -22.24
CA TYR A 183 11.06 -6.65 -22.68
C TYR A 183 10.62 -5.55 -23.66
N GLU A 184 11.60 -4.79 -24.24
CA GLU A 184 11.40 -3.78 -25.27
C GLU A 184 10.50 -2.60 -24.83
N PHE A 185 10.59 -2.20 -23.57
CA PHE A 185 9.94 -0.98 -23.10
C PHE A 185 10.75 0.25 -23.49
N GLU A 186 10.05 1.26 -24.03
CA GLU A 186 10.55 2.62 -24.11
C GLU A 186 10.50 3.25 -22.70
N ILE A 187 11.65 3.75 -22.22
CA ILE A 187 11.71 4.42 -20.91
C ILE A 187 11.63 5.93 -21.17
N VAL A 188 10.54 6.54 -20.71
CA VAL A 188 10.27 7.98 -20.84
C VAL A 188 10.43 8.62 -19.48
N ALA A 189 11.44 9.46 -19.30
CA ALA A 189 11.70 10.18 -18.06
C ALA A 189 11.04 11.57 -18.09
N PHE A 190 10.32 11.92 -17.05
CA PHE A 190 9.79 13.27 -16.87
C PHE A 190 10.85 14.16 -16.22
N SER A 191 11.10 15.31 -16.83
CA SER A 191 12.06 16.31 -16.34
C SER A 191 11.52 17.73 -16.62
N PRO A 192 11.71 18.68 -15.68
CA PRO A 192 11.42 20.09 -15.95
C PRO A 192 12.24 20.68 -17.12
N GLU A 193 13.39 20.07 -17.43
CA GLU A 193 14.30 20.48 -18.51
C GLU A 193 13.99 19.79 -19.86
N ALA A 194 12.94 18.95 -19.91
CA ALA A 194 12.58 18.26 -21.14
C ALA A 194 12.23 19.27 -22.25
N LYS A 195 12.72 19.00 -23.46
CA LYS A 195 12.45 19.88 -24.64
C LYS A 195 11.09 19.63 -25.26
N GLU A 196 10.56 18.44 -25.08
CA GLU A 196 9.28 18.01 -25.63
C GLU A 196 8.22 17.94 -24.52
N SER A 197 7.04 18.46 -24.79
CA SER A 197 5.92 18.40 -23.85
C SER A 197 5.19 17.05 -23.96
N VAL A 198 4.71 16.54 -22.82
CA VAL A 198 4.06 15.23 -22.72
C VAL A 198 2.83 15.07 -23.62
N ASP A 199 2.10 16.16 -23.88
CA ASP A 199 0.93 16.22 -24.76
C ASP A 199 1.26 16.11 -26.24
N GLN A 200 2.52 16.31 -26.61
CA GLN A 200 3.05 16.19 -27.97
C GLN A 200 3.85 14.91 -28.20
N PHE A 201 4.18 14.19 -27.11
CA PHE A 201 4.98 12.99 -27.16
C PHE A 201 4.19 11.78 -27.67
N SER A 202 4.75 11.03 -28.59
CA SER A 202 4.15 9.79 -29.11
C SER A 202 4.70 8.58 -28.36
N PHE A 203 3.91 8.07 -27.45
CA PHE A 203 4.31 6.90 -26.64
C PHE A 203 4.34 5.60 -27.46
N ALA A 204 5.34 4.77 -27.21
CA ALA A 204 5.41 3.43 -27.75
C ALA A 204 4.31 2.53 -27.13
N LYS A 205 4.04 1.38 -27.77
CA LYS A 205 3.06 0.42 -27.26
C LYS A 205 3.45 -0.13 -25.87
N LYS A 206 4.74 -0.28 -25.60
CA LYS A 206 5.28 -0.63 -24.28
C LYS A 206 6.06 0.55 -23.73
N THR A 207 5.55 1.18 -22.70
CA THR A 207 6.16 2.37 -22.13
C THR A 207 6.33 2.27 -20.62
N ALA A 208 7.51 2.63 -20.14
CA ALA A 208 7.79 2.84 -18.73
C ALA A 208 7.96 4.34 -18.46
N LEU A 209 7.05 4.89 -17.67
CA LEU A 209 7.03 6.30 -17.28
C LEU A 209 7.87 6.49 -16.02
N LEU A 210 9.07 7.05 -16.15
CA LEU A 210 9.98 7.30 -15.04
C LEU A 210 9.73 8.66 -14.41
N VAL A 211 9.39 8.66 -13.13
CA VAL A 211 9.20 9.85 -12.29
C VAL A 211 10.20 9.78 -11.14
N GLY A 212 11.03 10.81 -11.02
CA GLY A 212 12.03 10.94 -9.96
C GLY A 212 11.61 11.89 -8.86
N ASN A 213 12.51 12.07 -7.90
CA ASN A 213 12.45 13.15 -6.91
C ASN A 213 13.09 14.40 -7.51
N GLU A 214 12.62 15.57 -7.09
CA GLU A 214 13.18 16.89 -7.46
C GLU A 214 14.58 17.09 -6.89
#